data_a7e07406d322cd81781caf30f7445542
#
_entry.id   a7e07406d322cd81781caf30f7445542
#
_cell.length_a   1.000
_cell.length_b   1.000
_cell.length_c   1.000
_cell.angle_alpha   90.00
_cell.angle_beta   90.00
_cell.angle_gamma   90.00
#
_symmetry.space_group_name_H-M   'P 1'
#
loop_
_entity.id
_entity.type
_entity.pdbx_description
1 polymer ?
#
loop_
_entity_poly.entity_id
_entity_poly.type
_entity_poly.pdbx_seq_one_letter_code
_entity_poly.pdbx_strand_id
1 'polypeptide(L)'
;RVLFQSEKGVKVTKSRYIGNKAYYFDKKGVYHKDKKIKERLINPKGKMVALTFDDGPGPYTDRLLKCLKNNRAAATFFLVGTSIANYPDTIQQMAKQGCEIGNHTWDHASLSSLNGSSIQSEISSTNAQIRALTGHNATLVRPPYGAYNSNVQINAGAPLILWSIDTLDWKTRNAQNTINVVMNEVKDGSIILMHDIHSPSVDAAEVLIPKLIASGYQLVTVSELAKYRSVAMYRGGVYNAFYR
;
A
#
# COMPACT_ATOMS: atom_id res chain seq x y z
N ARG A 1 38.78 -0.93 -8.41
CA ARG A 1 37.73 -1.40 -7.48
C ARG A 1 37.31 -0.20 -6.64
N VAL A 2 36.10 0.28 -6.80
CA VAL A 2 35.54 1.36 -5.96
C VAL A 2 34.76 0.71 -4.85
N LEU A 3 35.23 0.87 -3.59
CA LEU A 3 34.52 0.47 -2.39
C LEU A 3 33.68 1.66 -1.93
N PHE A 4 32.38 1.46 -1.85
CA PHE A 4 31.47 2.47 -1.28
C PHE A 4 31.20 2.13 0.19
N GLN A 5 31.36 3.14 1.05
CA GLN A 5 30.97 3.11 2.44
C GLN A 5 29.81 4.08 2.66
N SER A 6 28.92 3.76 3.61
CA SER A 6 27.89 4.71 4.07
C SER A 6 28.57 5.85 4.84
N GLU A 7 27.85 6.94 5.10
CA GLU A 7 28.32 8.06 5.95
C GLU A 7 28.81 7.62 7.34
N LYS A 8 28.42 6.44 7.78
CA LYS A 8 28.87 5.83 9.05
C LYS A 8 30.02 4.82 8.87
N GLY A 9 30.71 4.82 7.73
CA GLY A 9 31.81 3.91 7.45
C GLY A 9 31.40 2.44 7.23
N VAL A 10 30.11 2.13 7.20
CA VAL A 10 29.63 0.76 7.01
C VAL A 10 29.66 0.41 5.52
N LYS A 11 30.17 -0.77 5.23
CA LYS A 11 30.27 -1.33 3.89
C LYS A 11 28.90 -1.45 3.23
N VAL A 12 28.76 -0.86 2.03
CA VAL A 12 27.54 -0.96 1.23
C VAL A 12 27.51 -2.31 0.51
N THR A 13 26.41 -3.04 0.68
CA THR A 13 26.15 -4.31 0.00
C THR A 13 24.71 -4.34 -0.55
N LYS A 14 24.41 -5.27 -1.47
CA LYS A 14 23.14 -5.42 -2.17
C LYS A 14 22.81 -4.21 -3.08
N SER A 15 21.55 -4.08 -3.45
CA SER A 15 21.09 -2.98 -4.31
C SER A 15 20.78 -1.72 -3.48
N ARG A 16 21.26 -0.57 -3.94
CA ARG A 16 21.01 0.72 -3.31
C ARG A 16 20.92 1.86 -4.32
N TYR A 17 20.16 2.92 -3.97
CA TYR A 17 20.26 4.21 -4.64
C TYR A 17 21.43 5.02 -4.09
N ILE A 18 22.19 5.63 -5.01
CA ILE A 18 23.19 6.66 -4.72
C ILE A 18 22.81 7.84 -5.60
N GLY A 19 22.31 8.93 -4.99
CA GLY A 19 21.60 9.96 -5.74
C GLY A 19 20.34 9.37 -6.39
N ASN A 20 20.18 9.59 -7.69
CA ASN A 20 19.03 9.09 -8.46
C ASN A 20 19.34 7.80 -9.26
N LYS A 21 20.50 7.18 -9.06
CA LYS A 21 20.90 5.96 -9.76
C LYS A 21 20.95 4.77 -8.83
N ALA A 22 20.43 3.63 -9.31
CA ALA A 22 20.47 2.38 -8.57
C ALA A 22 21.75 1.61 -8.87
N TYR A 23 22.39 1.09 -7.83
CA TYR A 23 23.65 0.35 -7.88
C TYR A 23 23.51 -0.98 -7.18
N TYR A 24 24.24 -2.01 -7.66
CA TYR A 24 24.36 -3.28 -6.99
C TYR A 24 25.79 -3.48 -6.48
N PHE A 25 25.89 -3.91 -5.21
CA PHE A 25 27.15 -4.25 -4.54
C PHE A 25 27.09 -5.69 -4.04
N ASP A 26 28.14 -6.46 -4.27
CA ASP A 26 28.25 -7.83 -3.75
C ASP A 26 28.47 -7.86 -2.22
N LYS A 27 28.60 -9.06 -1.66
CA LYS A 27 28.87 -9.26 -0.22
C LYS A 27 30.21 -8.64 0.22
N LYS A 28 31.13 -8.40 -0.73
CA LYS A 28 32.42 -7.76 -0.47
C LYS A 28 32.36 -6.24 -0.63
N GLY A 29 31.17 -5.69 -1.00
CA GLY A 29 30.98 -4.24 -1.26
C GLY A 29 31.53 -3.77 -2.60
N VAL A 30 31.78 -4.69 -3.54
CA VAL A 30 32.25 -4.35 -4.89
C VAL A 30 31.04 -4.02 -5.77
N TYR A 31 31.11 -2.90 -6.49
CA TYR A 31 30.10 -2.48 -7.46
C TYR A 31 30.15 -3.33 -8.71
N HIS A 32 28.99 -3.76 -9.20
CA HIS A 32 28.83 -4.51 -10.43
C HIS A 32 27.96 -3.71 -11.42
N LYS A 33 28.62 -3.10 -12.43
CA LYS A 33 27.99 -2.19 -13.39
C LYS A 33 26.85 -2.83 -14.19
N ASP A 34 26.98 -4.08 -14.58
CA ASP A 34 26.06 -4.76 -15.52
C ASP A 34 25.04 -5.66 -14.84
N LYS A 35 25.01 -5.70 -13.50
CA LYS A 35 24.07 -6.53 -12.78
C LYS A 35 22.68 -5.89 -12.73
N LYS A 36 21.71 -6.50 -13.41
CA LYS A 36 20.31 -6.09 -13.34
C LYS A 36 19.79 -6.23 -11.93
N ILE A 37 19.25 -5.14 -11.38
CA ILE A 37 18.59 -5.15 -10.08
C ILE A 37 17.22 -5.79 -10.25
N LYS A 38 17.01 -6.95 -9.64
CA LYS A 38 15.74 -7.71 -9.69
C LYS A 38 14.79 -7.35 -8.56
N GLU A 39 15.31 -6.78 -7.48
CA GLU A 39 14.55 -6.41 -6.30
C GLU A 39 13.81 -5.07 -6.50
N ARG A 40 12.66 -4.91 -5.84
CA ARG A 40 12.03 -3.60 -5.72
C ARG A 40 12.94 -2.68 -4.88
N LEU A 41 13.34 -1.58 -5.45
CA LEU A 41 14.24 -0.63 -4.80
C LEU A 41 13.59 0.74 -4.80
N ILE A 42 13.47 1.36 -3.63
CA ILE A 42 12.84 2.66 -3.44
C ILE A 42 13.91 3.75 -3.36
N ASN A 43 13.78 4.77 -4.19
CA ASN A 43 14.58 5.99 -4.09
C ASN A 43 13.91 6.98 -3.12
N PRO A 44 14.50 7.25 -1.94
CA PRO A 44 13.90 8.14 -0.95
C PRO A 44 13.62 9.57 -1.46
N LYS A 45 14.35 10.01 -2.48
CA LYS A 45 14.22 11.34 -3.09
C LYS A 45 13.28 11.38 -4.30
N GLY A 46 12.80 10.24 -4.76
CA GLY A 46 11.90 10.15 -5.91
C GLY A 46 10.45 10.49 -5.56
N LYS A 47 9.63 10.77 -6.58
CA LYS A 47 8.18 10.89 -6.43
C LYS A 47 7.61 9.54 -6.02
N MET A 48 6.64 9.54 -5.10
CA MET A 48 5.97 8.33 -4.60
C MET A 48 4.47 8.53 -4.52
N VAL A 49 3.73 7.45 -4.76
CA VAL A 49 2.28 7.39 -4.51
C VAL A 49 1.93 6.02 -3.92
N ALA A 50 0.88 5.98 -3.11
CA ALA A 50 0.29 4.75 -2.62
C ALA A 50 -1.01 4.46 -3.37
N LEU A 51 -1.03 3.38 -4.18
CA LEU A 51 -2.29 2.79 -4.62
C LEU A 51 -2.85 1.97 -3.46
N THR A 52 -4.11 2.18 -3.14
CA THR A 52 -4.80 1.46 -2.08
C THR A 52 -6.08 0.83 -2.61
N PHE A 53 -6.38 -0.37 -2.15
CA PHE A 53 -7.52 -1.16 -2.60
C PHE A 53 -8.33 -1.61 -1.40
N ASP A 54 -9.63 -1.28 -1.39
CA ASP A 54 -10.56 -1.60 -0.33
C ASP A 54 -11.48 -2.76 -0.70
N ASP A 55 -12.18 -3.30 0.30
CA ASP A 55 -13.21 -4.34 0.24
C ASP A 55 -12.72 -5.75 -0.13
N GLY A 56 -11.46 -5.88 -0.55
CA GLY A 56 -10.87 -7.17 -0.89
C GLY A 56 -10.63 -8.09 0.33
N PRO A 57 -10.10 -9.29 0.08
CA PRO A 57 -9.78 -9.85 -1.22
C PRO A 57 -11.00 -10.25 -2.04
N GLY A 58 -10.85 -10.22 -3.37
CA GLY A 58 -11.92 -10.57 -4.29
C GLY A 58 -11.43 -11.36 -5.52
N PRO A 59 -12.31 -11.66 -6.46
CA PRO A 59 -12.00 -12.54 -7.61
C PRO A 59 -10.96 -11.96 -8.57
N TYR A 60 -10.68 -10.68 -8.49
CA TYR A 60 -9.71 -10.00 -9.37
C TYR A 60 -8.39 -9.64 -8.69
N THR A 61 -8.26 -9.88 -7.38
CA THR A 61 -7.08 -9.53 -6.58
C THR A 61 -5.80 -10.21 -7.09
N ASP A 62 -5.86 -11.49 -7.47
CA ASP A 62 -4.68 -12.21 -7.99
C ASP A 62 -4.17 -11.62 -9.30
N ARG A 63 -5.06 -11.16 -10.17
CA ARG A 63 -4.71 -10.47 -11.42
C ARG A 63 -3.96 -9.17 -11.13
N LEU A 64 -4.44 -8.40 -10.18
CA LEU A 64 -3.80 -7.18 -9.71
C LEU A 64 -2.42 -7.45 -9.09
N LEU A 65 -2.31 -8.47 -8.24
CA LEU A 65 -1.03 -8.88 -7.64
C LEU A 65 0.00 -9.27 -8.69
N LYS A 66 -0.42 -9.98 -9.75
CA LYS A 66 0.43 -10.31 -10.89
C LYS A 66 0.95 -9.05 -11.61
N CYS A 67 0.07 -8.07 -11.83
CA CYS A 67 0.45 -6.79 -12.44
C CYS A 67 1.46 -6.03 -11.57
N LEU A 68 1.21 -5.89 -10.27
CA LEU A 68 2.14 -5.26 -9.31
C LEU A 68 3.51 -5.94 -9.33
N LYS A 69 3.56 -7.27 -9.27
CA LYS A 69 4.80 -8.06 -9.31
C LYS A 69 5.60 -7.81 -10.59
N ASN A 70 4.93 -7.84 -11.75
CA ASN A 70 5.57 -7.64 -13.05
C ASN A 70 6.20 -6.24 -13.17
N ASN A 71 5.61 -5.25 -12.51
CA ASN A 71 6.06 -3.86 -12.49
C ASN A 71 6.97 -3.54 -11.28
N ARG A 72 7.28 -4.52 -10.41
CA ARG A 72 8.04 -4.33 -9.15
C ARG A 72 7.44 -3.23 -8.27
N ALA A 73 6.14 -3.16 -8.26
CA ALA A 73 5.34 -2.22 -7.49
C ALA A 73 4.76 -2.91 -6.24
N ALA A 74 4.39 -2.12 -5.26
CA ALA A 74 3.58 -2.56 -4.14
C ALA A 74 2.38 -1.63 -3.96
N ALA A 75 1.38 -2.13 -3.27
CA ALA A 75 0.16 -1.41 -2.92
C ALA A 75 -0.23 -1.74 -1.47
N THR A 76 -1.20 -1.03 -0.92
CA THR A 76 -1.82 -1.36 0.37
C THR A 76 -3.25 -1.84 0.11
N PHE A 77 -3.61 -2.97 0.71
CA PHE A 77 -4.92 -3.58 0.60
C PHE A 77 -5.62 -3.52 1.96
N PHE A 78 -6.77 -2.88 2.05
CA PHE A 78 -7.60 -2.83 3.25
C PHE A 78 -8.66 -3.92 3.15
N LEU A 79 -8.46 -5.01 3.90
CA LEU A 79 -9.25 -6.23 3.78
C LEU A 79 -10.46 -6.23 4.69
N VAL A 80 -11.60 -6.65 4.17
CA VAL A 80 -12.81 -6.97 4.94
C VAL A 80 -12.69 -8.38 5.52
N GLY A 81 -12.87 -8.49 6.83
CA GLY A 81 -12.63 -9.73 7.59
C GLY A 81 -13.39 -10.95 7.07
N THR A 82 -14.66 -10.78 6.74
CA THR A 82 -15.53 -11.87 6.24
C THR A 82 -15.08 -12.44 4.89
N SER A 83 -14.31 -11.67 4.09
CA SER A 83 -13.81 -12.12 2.79
C SER A 83 -12.51 -12.93 2.89
N ILE A 84 -11.77 -12.82 3.98
CA ILE A 84 -10.41 -13.36 4.13
C ILE A 84 -10.37 -14.89 3.98
N ALA A 85 -11.33 -15.59 4.59
CA ALA A 85 -11.37 -17.06 4.59
C ALA A 85 -11.54 -17.67 3.19
N ASN A 86 -12.06 -16.89 2.23
CA ASN A 86 -12.28 -17.36 0.85
C ASN A 86 -11.04 -17.27 -0.04
N TYR A 87 -9.99 -16.53 0.39
CA TYR A 87 -8.82 -16.22 -0.43
C TYR A 87 -7.48 -16.32 0.35
N PRO A 88 -7.22 -17.42 1.10
CA PRO A 88 -6.04 -17.52 1.96
C PRO A 88 -4.72 -17.44 1.16
N ASP A 89 -4.64 -18.09 0.01
CA ASP A 89 -3.44 -18.10 -0.82
C ASP A 89 -3.14 -16.71 -1.42
N THR A 90 -4.17 -15.99 -1.83
CA THR A 90 -4.08 -14.60 -2.32
C THR A 90 -3.47 -13.69 -1.26
N ILE A 91 -3.91 -13.78 0.00
CA ILE A 91 -3.40 -12.98 1.11
C ILE A 91 -1.94 -13.33 1.43
N GLN A 92 -1.61 -14.61 1.45
CA GLN A 92 -0.21 -15.03 1.63
C GLN A 92 0.70 -14.54 0.48
N GLN A 93 0.19 -14.57 -0.76
CA GLN A 93 0.91 -14.04 -1.92
C GLN A 93 1.10 -12.53 -1.82
N MET A 94 0.06 -11.78 -1.40
CA MET A 94 0.09 -10.34 -1.14
C MET A 94 1.23 -9.99 -0.18
N ALA A 95 1.28 -10.65 0.98
CA ALA A 95 2.34 -10.47 1.97
C ALA A 95 3.74 -10.83 1.43
N LYS A 96 3.89 -11.98 0.74
CA LYS A 96 5.16 -12.43 0.13
C LYS A 96 5.70 -11.48 -0.93
N GLN A 97 4.83 -10.73 -1.62
CA GLN A 97 5.20 -9.74 -2.63
C GLN A 97 5.60 -8.39 -2.02
N GLY A 98 5.44 -8.20 -0.70
CA GLY A 98 5.74 -6.95 -0.02
C GLY A 98 4.66 -5.89 -0.20
N CYS A 99 3.44 -6.29 -0.53
CA CYS A 99 2.25 -5.45 -0.38
C CYS A 99 1.91 -5.31 1.10
N GLU A 100 1.30 -4.20 1.48
CA GLU A 100 0.85 -3.96 2.83
C GLU A 100 -0.61 -4.39 2.97
N ILE A 101 -0.92 -5.01 4.11
CA ILE A 101 -2.27 -5.43 4.44
C ILE A 101 -2.76 -4.56 5.59
N GLY A 102 -3.82 -3.80 5.33
CA GLY A 102 -4.59 -3.01 6.27
C GLY A 102 -5.90 -3.68 6.65
N ASN A 103 -6.55 -3.15 7.68
CA ASN A 103 -7.82 -3.62 8.21
C ASN A 103 -8.96 -2.72 7.74
N HIS A 104 -10.02 -3.33 7.18
CA HIS A 104 -11.22 -2.63 6.71
C HIS A 104 -12.48 -3.10 7.44
N THR A 105 -12.34 -3.40 8.75
CA THR A 105 -13.36 -3.97 9.63
C THR A 105 -13.74 -5.43 9.32
N TRP A 106 -14.59 -6.02 10.13
CA TRP A 106 -14.98 -7.41 9.95
C TRP A 106 -16.00 -7.60 8.82
N ASP A 107 -17.10 -6.82 8.84
CA ASP A 107 -18.20 -6.94 7.89
C ASP A 107 -18.51 -5.62 7.14
N HIS A 108 -17.51 -4.73 7.04
CA HIS A 108 -17.65 -3.40 6.43
C HIS A 108 -18.60 -2.46 7.21
N ALA A 109 -18.70 -2.64 8.54
CA ALA A 109 -19.52 -1.79 9.39
C ALA A 109 -19.02 -0.33 9.42
N SER A 110 -19.95 0.63 9.42
CA SER A 110 -19.64 2.05 9.65
C SER A 110 -19.23 2.26 11.11
N LEU A 111 -17.91 2.37 11.36
CA LEU A 111 -17.36 2.46 12.72
C LEU A 111 -17.87 3.68 13.48
N SER A 112 -18.21 4.78 12.80
CA SER A 112 -18.71 6.01 13.43
C SER A 112 -20.09 5.84 14.10
N SER A 113 -20.84 4.79 13.77
CA SER A 113 -22.13 4.47 14.38
C SER A 113 -22.02 3.45 15.52
N LEU A 114 -20.83 2.89 15.78
CA LEU A 114 -20.61 1.85 16.77
C LEU A 114 -20.12 2.42 18.10
N ASN A 115 -20.37 1.69 19.19
CA ASN A 115 -19.71 1.94 20.48
C ASN A 115 -18.26 1.44 20.47
N GLY A 116 -17.47 1.84 21.47
CA GLY A 116 -16.04 1.53 21.52
C GLY A 116 -15.74 0.03 21.54
N SER A 117 -16.50 -0.78 22.26
CA SER A 117 -16.29 -2.24 22.31
C SER A 117 -16.60 -2.92 20.98
N SER A 118 -17.63 -2.47 20.28
CA SER A 118 -17.96 -2.96 18.94
C SER A 118 -16.88 -2.58 17.90
N ILE A 119 -16.33 -1.35 17.97
CA ILE A 119 -15.21 -0.93 17.13
C ILE A 119 -14.00 -1.85 17.36
N GLN A 120 -13.66 -2.11 18.63
CA GLN A 120 -12.55 -3.00 18.98
C GLN A 120 -12.79 -4.44 18.49
N SER A 121 -14.01 -4.93 18.53
CA SER A 121 -14.39 -6.26 18.02
C SER A 121 -14.21 -6.36 16.51
N GLU A 122 -14.69 -5.37 15.75
CA GLU A 122 -14.53 -5.28 14.29
C GLU A 122 -13.05 -5.38 13.88
N ILE A 123 -12.22 -4.59 14.55
CA ILE A 123 -10.78 -4.52 14.24
C ILE A 123 -10.07 -5.81 14.70
N SER A 124 -10.36 -6.32 15.90
CA SER A 124 -9.65 -7.49 16.44
C SER A 124 -10.01 -8.78 15.70
N SER A 125 -11.26 -8.97 15.29
CA SER A 125 -11.71 -10.14 14.53
C SER A 125 -11.02 -10.21 13.17
N THR A 126 -10.95 -9.09 12.45
CA THR A 126 -10.24 -9.00 11.17
C THR A 126 -8.74 -9.22 11.34
N ASN A 127 -8.14 -8.61 12.36
CA ASN A 127 -6.72 -8.80 12.66
C ASN A 127 -6.37 -10.26 13.02
N ALA A 128 -7.27 -10.98 13.68
CA ALA A 128 -7.07 -12.41 13.97
C ALA A 128 -6.95 -13.23 12.69
N GLN A 129 -7.79 -12.99 11.69
CA GLN A 129 -7.70 -13.65 10.38
C GLN A 129 -6.43 -13.27 9.60
N ILE A 130 -6.11 -11.97 9.54
CA ILE A 130 -4.89 -11.49 8.88
C ILE A 130 -3.66 -12.15 9.52
N ARG A 131 -3.58 -12.15 10.85
CA ARG A 131 -2.44 -12.72 11.58
C ARG A 131 -2.31 -14.23 11.38
N ALA A 132 -3.40 -14.96 11.31
CA ALA A 132 -3.37 -16.40 11.06
C ALA A 132 -2.69 -16.75 9.72
N LEU A 133 -2.81 -15.90 8.71
CA LEU A 133 -2.27 -16.12 7.37
C LEU A 133 -0.89 -15.48 7.14
N THR A 134 -0.58 -14.39 7.84
CA THR A 134 0.61 -13.57 7.58
C THR A 134 1.62 -13.56 8.72
N GLY A 135 1.21 -14.00 9.92
CA GLY A 135 2.02 -13.92 11.15
C GLY A 135 1.93 -12.57 11.88
N HIS A 136 1.28 -11.56 11.30
CA HIS A 136 1.24 -10.20 11.86
C HIS A 136 -0.17 -9.59 11.78
N ASN A 137 -0.51 -8.74 12.74
CA ASN A 137 -1.71 -7.91 12.65
C ASN A 137 -1.52 -6.83 11.58
N ALA A 138 -2.62 -6.35 11.00
CA ALA A 138 -2.61 -5.09 10.27
C ALA A 138 -2.23 -3.94 11.22
N THR A 139 -1.41 -3.04 10.73
CA THR A 139 -0.94 -1.86 11.50
C THR A 139 -1.69 -0.58 11.13
N LEU A 140 -2.52 -0.64 10.10
CA LEU A 140 -3.34 0.44 9.57
C LEU A 140 -4.80 0.02 9.53
N VAL A 141 -5.69 0.97 9.79
CA VAL A 141 -7.14 0.80 9.66
C VAL A 141 -7.64 1.82 8.65
N ARG A 142 -8.49 1.40 7.73
CA ARG A 142 -9.32 2.32 6.95
C ARG A 142 -10.76 2.13 7.37
N PRO A 143 -11.39 3.17 7.96
CA PRO A 143 -12.81 3.07 8.32
C PRO A 143 -13.65 3.01 7.04
N PRO A 144 -14.64 2.10 6.95
CA PRO A 144 -15.58 2.08 5.84
C PRO A 144 -16.23 3.44 5.58
N TYR A 145 -16.43 3.76 4.30
CA TYR A 145 -16.98 5.06 3.84
C TYR A 145 -16.11 6.27 4.21
N GLY A 146 -14.88 6.06 4.73
CA GLY A 146 -14.08 7.14 5.32
C GLY A 146 -14.71 7.75 6.60
N ALA A 147 -15.71 7.10 7.17
CA ALA A 147 -16.49 7.62 8.29
C ALA A 147 -15.81 7.36 9.63
N TYR A 148 -15.41 8.43 10.31
CA TYR A 148 -14.80 8.37 11.64
C TYR A 148 -15.24 9.54 12.53
N ASN A 149 -15.06 9.38 13.83
CA ASN A 149 -15.25 10.37 14.87
C ASN A 149 -14.24 10.12 16.00
N SER A 150 -14.28 10.91 17.07
CA SER A 150 -13.36 10.76 18.21
C SER A 150 -13.43 9.36 18.85
N ASN A 151 -14.61 8.72 18.87
CA ASN A 151 -14.76 7.37 19.40
C ASN A 151 -13.99 6.34 18.54
N VAL A 152 -14.04 6.48 17.21
CA VAL A 152 -13.24 5.63 16.29
C VAL A 152 -11.75 5.87 16.48
N GLN A 153 -11.30 7.12 16.58
CA GLN A 153 -9.89 7.46 16.78
C GLN A 153 -9.32 6.84 18.07
N ILE A 154 -10.11 6.83 19.14
CA ILE A 154 -9.71 6.25 20.43
C ILE A 154 -9.66 4.72 20.38
N ASN A 155 -10.64 4.06 19.73
CA ASN A 155 -10.88 2.64 19.84
C ASN A 155 -10.33 1.80 18.67
N ALA A 156 -9.97 2.38 17.53
CA ALA A 156 -9.43 1.62 16.40
C ALA A 156 -8.03 1.03 16.65
N GLY A 157 -7.30 1.55 17.62
CA GLY A 157 -6.01 1.00 18.05
C GLY A 157 -4.85 1.16 17.05
N ALA A 158 -5.08 1.82 15.92
CA ALA A 158 -4.14 2.02 14.83
C ALA A 158 -4.33 3.41 14.17
N PRO A 159 -3.40 3.88 13.33
CA PRO A 159 -3.61 5.02 12.44
C PRO A 159 -4.78 4.77 11.49
N LEU A 160 -5.59 5.81 11.27
CA LEU A 160 -6.70 5.81 10.33
C LEU A 160 -6.22 6.36 8.98
N ILE A 161 -6.34 5.59 7.92
CA ILE A 161 -5.89 5.96 6.58
C ILE A 161 -7.10 6.25 5.70
N LEU A 162 -7.18 7.47 5.24
CA LEU A 162 -8.12 7.91 4.22
C LEU A 162 -7.42 7.99 2.85
N TRP A 163 -7.86 8.88 1.99
CA TRP A 163 -7.29 9.10 0.66
C TRP A 163 -7.31 10.58 0.28
N SER A 164 -6.46 10.93 -0.65
CA SER A 164 -6.44 12.26 -1.27
C SER A 164 -7.06 12.25 -2.67
N ILE A 165 -7.25 11.07 -3.26
CA ILE A 165 -7.90 10.90 -4.55
C ILE A 165 -8.93 9.78 -4.41
N ASP A 166 -10.22 10.13 -4.54
CA ASP A 166 -11.31 9.17 -4.71
C ASP A 166 -11.55 8.96 -6.21
N THR A 167 -11.25 7.78 -6.69
CA THR A 167 -11.41 7.47 -8.11
C THR A 167 -12.86 7.30 -8.54
N LEU A 168 -13.77 7.15 -7.58
CA LEU A 168 -15.18 6.81 -7.80
C LEU A 168 -15.36 5.53 -8.65
N ASP A 169 -14.38 4.63 -8.65
CA ASP A 169 -14.41 3.37 -9.40
C ASP A 169 -15.55 2.46 -8.95
N TRP A 170 -15.85 2.47 -7.64
CA TRP A 170 -16.97 1.77 -7.02
C TRP A 170 -18.33 2.22 -7.55
N LYS A 171 -18.44 3.47 -8.02
CA LYS A 171 -19.67 4.10 -8.53
C LYS A 171 -19.76 4.01 -10.05
N THR A 172 -18.69 4.42 -10.72
CA THR A 172 -18.70 4.56 -12.19
C THR A 172 -18.56 3.23 -12.92
N ARG A 173 -17.87 2.27 -12.31
CA ARG A 173 -17.54 0.96 -12.93
C ARG A 173 -16.95 1.12 -14.34
N ASN A 174 -16.17 2.16 -14.54
CA ASN A 174 -15.57 2.51 -15.82
C ASN A 174 -14.07 2.73 -15.67
N ALA A 175 -13.29 1.84 -16.29
CA ALA A 175 -11.84 1.88 -16.20
C ALA A 175 -11.23 3.21 -16.70
N GLN A 176 -11.77 3.75 -17.82
CA GLN A 176 -11.23 4.99 -18.39
C GLN A 176 -11.48 6.20 -17.48
N ASN A 177 -12.65 6.27 -16.82
CA ASN A 177 -12.93 7.33 -15.84
C ASN A 177 -11.95 7.26 -14.67
N THR A 178 -11.72 6.07 -14.12
CA THR A 178 -10.75 5.85 -13.05
C THR A 178 -9.34 6.28 -13.47
N ILE A 179 -8.90 5.91 -14.67
CA ILE A 179 -7.60 6.32 -15.22
C ILE A 179 -7.52 7.84 -15.34
N ASN A 180 -8.56 8.48 -15.87
CA ASN A 180 -8.56 9.93 -16.06
C ASN A 180 -8.49 10.68 -14.72
N VAL A 181 -9.26 10.28 -13.72
CA VAL A 181 -9.20 10.88 -12.37
C VAL A 181 -7.79 10.79 -11.80
N VAL A 182 -7.21 9.60 -11.78
CA VAL A 182 -5.87 9.41 -11.21
C VAL A 182 -4.82 10.23 -11.96
N MET A 183 -4.81 10.18 -13.30
CA MET A 183 -3.78 10.87 -14.08
C MET A 183 -3.89 12.40 -14.03
N ASN A 184 -5.08 12.95 -13.79
CA ASN A 184 -5.30 14.39 -13.66
C ASN A 184 -4.95 14.91 -12.25
N GLU A 185 -5.13 14.10 -11.19
CA GLU A 185 -5.04 14.57 -9.82
C GLU A 185 -3.79 14.13 -9.07
N VAL A 186 -3.09 13.10 -9.58
CA VAL A 186 -1.98 12.49 -8.87
C VAL A 186 -0.84 13.48 -8.60
N LYS A 187 -0.41 13.51 -7.34
CA LYS A 187 0.74 14.31 -6.86
C LYS A 187 1.70 13.43 -6.07
N ASP A 188 2.93 13.90 -5.89
CA ASP A 188 3.91 13.23 -5.03
C ASP A 188 3.40 13.21 -3.58
N GLY A 189 3.15 12.02 -3.06
CA GLY A 189 2.59 11.79 -1.72
C GLY A 189 1.10 11.47 -1.69
N SER A 190 0.42 11.37 -2.83
CA SER A 190 -1.00 10.98 -2.90
C SER A 190 -1.24 9.56 -2.39
N ILE A 191 -2.37 9.37 -1.70
CA ILE A 191 -2.99 8.08 -1.40
C ILE A 191 -4.24 7.98 -2.28
N ILE A 192 -4.34 6.93 -3.09
CA ILE A 192 -5.37 6.77 -4.11
C ILE A 192 -6.30 5.63 -3.70
N LEU A 193 -7.60 5.90 -3.60
CA LEU A 193 -8.63 4.91 -3.31
C LEU A 193 -9.09 4.22 -4.58
N MET A 194 -9.08 2.90 -4.56
CA MET A 194 -9.64 1.98 -5.53
C MET A 194 -10.23 0.75 -4.83
N HIS A 195 -10.88 -0.14 -5.59
CA HIS A 195 -11.46 -1.38 -5.07
C HIS A 195 -11.13 -2.55 -5.99
N ASP A 196 -10.46 -3.60 -5.48
CA ASP A 196 -10.01 -4.74 -6.29
C ASP A 196 -11.06 -5.85 -6.47
N ILE A 197 -12.25 -5.64 -5.91
CA ILE A 197 -13.40 -6.54 -6.06
C ILE A 197 -14.17 -6.33 -7.37
N HIS A 198 -13.77 -5.35 -8.19
CA HIS A 198 -14.44 -5.00 -9.45
C HIS A 198 -13.49 -5.09 -10.64
N SER A 199 -13.89 -5.83 -11.70
CA SER A 199 -13.07 -5.96 -12.91
C SER A 199 -12.65 -4.62 -13.51
N PRO A 200 -13.55 -3.63 -13.73
CA PRO A 200 -13.15 -2.34 -14.31
C PRO A 200 -12.11 -1.57 -13.49
N SER A 201 -12.14 -1.72 -12.15
CA SER A 201 -11.14 -1.10 -11.28
C SER A 201 -9.77 -1.75 -11.46
N VAL A 202 -9.72 -3.08 -11.57
CA VAL A 202 -8.48 -3.80 -11.83
C VAL A 202 -7.98 -3.56 -13.26
N ASP A 203 -8.88 -3.47 -14.25
CA ASP A 203 -8.53 -3.07 -15.64
C ASP A 203 -7.86 -1.67 -15.62
N ALA A 204 -8.42 -0.73 -14.87
CA ALA A 204 -7.80 0.59 -14.68
C ALA A 204 -6.43 0.51 -14.00
N ALA A 205 -6.30 -0.28 -12.94
CA ALA A 205 -5.04 -0.44 -12.21
C ALA A 205 -3.93 -1.03 -13.09
N GLU A 206 -4.23 -2.00 -13.95
CA GLU A 206 -3.28 -2.59 -14.90
C GLU A 206 -2.72 -1.57 -15.91
N VAL A 207 -3.50 -0.55 -16.25
CA VAL A 207 -3.06 0.57 -17.09
C VAL A 207 -2.33 1.62 -16.27
N LEU A 208 -2.85 1.97 -15.08
CA LEU A 208 -2.29 3.01 -14.21
C LEU A 208 -0.90 2.66 -13.68
N ILE A 209 -0.68 1.41 -13.26
CA ILE A 209 0.59 0.97 -12.67
C ILE A 209 1.77 1.29 -13.60
N PRO A 210 1.84 0.83 -14.86
CA PRO A 210 2.94 1.17 -15.75
C PRO A 210 2.96 2.66 -16.15
N LYS A 211 1.80 3.33 -16.28
CA LYS A 211 1.73 4.75 -16.60
C LYS A 211 2.32 5.62 -15.49
N LEU A 212 2.00 5.38 -14.24
CA LEU A 212 2.53 6.11 -13.10
C LEU A 212 4.04 5.91 -12.98
N ILE A 213 4.53 4.68 -13.20
CA ILE A 213 5.97 4.39 -13.22
C ILE A 213 6.66 5.16 -14.36
N ALA A 214 6.09 5.15 -15.55
CA ALA A 214 6.62 5.92 -16.70
C ALA A 214 6.62 7.44 -16.46
N SER A 215 5.67 7.94 -15.65
CA SER A 215 5.60 9.34 -15.20
C SER A 215 6.56 9.66 -14.04
N GLY A 216 7.41 8.70 -13.65
CA GLY A 216 8.46 8.88 -12.64
C GLY A 216 8.00 8.65 -11.20
N TYR A 217 6.79 8.12 -10.99
CA TYR A 217 6.33 7.73 -9.65
C TYR A 217 6.83 6.34 -9.26
N GLN A 218 7.15 6.17 -8.00
CA GLN A 218 7.36 4.88 -7.36
C GLN A 218 6.08 4.48 -6.64
N LEU A 219 5.58 3.29 -6.94
CA LEU A 219 4.40 2.75 -6.28
C LEU A 219 4.84 2.03 -5.01
N VAL A 220 4.45 2.60 -3.87
CA VAL A 220 4.86 2.17 -2.54
C VAL A 220 3.64 1.89 -1.67
N THR A 221 3.84 1.21 -0.54
CA THR A 221 2.78 1.06 0.46
C THR A 221 2.56 2.36 1.23
N VAL A 222 1.43 2.48 1.93
CA VAL A 222 1.14 3.65 2.79
C VAL A 222 2.22 3.83 3.85
N SER A 223 2.62 2.75 4.53
CA SER A 223 3.67 2.80 5.54
C SER A 223 5.05 3.17 4.96
N GLU A 224 5.38 2.69 3.77
CA GLU A 224 6.60 3.11 3.07
C GLU A 224 6.54 4.59 2.70
N LEU A 225 5.39 5.06 2.18
CA LEU A 225 5.20 6.46 1.83
C LEU A 225 5.40 7.36 3.05
N ALA A 226 4.73 7.08 4.16
CA ALA A 226 4.90 7.81 5.43
C ALA A 226 6.37 7.79 5.89
N LYS A 227 7.02 6.62 5.91
CA LYS A 227 8.43 6.46 6.29
C LYS A 227 9.36 7.33 5.44
N TYR A 228 9.21 7.32 4.12
CA TYR A 228 10.09 8.09 3.23
C TYR A 228 9.76 9.58 3.18
N ARG A 229 8.63 9.99 3.77
CA ARG A 229 8.27 11.39 4.05
C ARG A 229 8.59 11.80 5.50
N SER A 230 9.22 10.90 6.27
CA SER A 230 9.60 11.15 7.67
C SER A 230 8.40 11.48 8.56
N VAL A 231 7.23 10.91 8.24
CA VAL A 231 6.01 11.06 9.05
C VAL A 231 5.86 9.84 9.94
N ALA A 232 5.89 10.05 11.24
CA ALA A 232 5.55 9.04 12.23
C ALA A 232 4.04 9.01 12.42
N MET A 233 3.40 7.94 11.93
CA MET A 233 1.97 7.72 12.17
C MET A 233 1.73 7.23 13.59
N TYR A 234 0.70 7.72 14.25
CA TYR A 234 0.30 7.33 15.61
C TYR A 234 -1.13 6.82 15.67
N ARG A 235 -1.45 6.07 16.69
CA ARG A 235 -2.79 5.50 16.93
C ARG A 235 -3.83 6.62 17.02
N GLY A 236 -4.94 6.46 16.29
CA GLY A 236 -5.99 7.46 16.21
C GLY A 236 -5.66 8.68 15.34
N GLY A 237 -4.42 8.83 14.86
CA GLY A 237 -4.08 9.84 13.86
C GLY A 237 -4.76 9.54 12.52
N VAL A 238 -5.19 10.57 11.80
CA VAL A 238 -5.89 10.47 10.51
C VAL A 238 -5.00 11.00 9.41
N TYR A 239 -4.82 10.21 8.35
CA TYR A 239 -3.89 10.53 7.26
C TYR A 239 -4.58 10.30 5.92
N ASN A 240 -4.54 11.28 5.03
CA ASN A 240 -5.12 11.22 3.68
C ASN A 240 -4.07 11.38 2.56
N ALA A 241 -2.88 11.86 2.89
CA ALA A 241 -1.74 12.02 2.00
C ALA A 241 -0.46 12.21 2.81
N PHE A 242 0.69 12.09 2.12
CA PHE A 242 2.00 12.42 2.67
C PHE A 242 2.78 13.27 1.65
N TYR A 243 2.28 14.45 1.38
CA TYR A 243 2.89 15.38 0.42
C TYR A 243 4.28 15.82 0.88
N ARG A 244 5.08 16.21 -0.12
CA ARG A 244 6.42 16.73 0.10
C ARG A 244 6.39 18.23 0.32
#